data_1c353ba283a1ddd2cecb0ce2214160e4
#
_entry.id   1c353ba283a1ddd2cecb0ce2214160e4
#
_cell.length_a   1.000
_cell.length_b   1.000
_cell.length_c   1.000
_cell.angle_alpha   90.00
_cell.angle_beta   90.00
_cell.angle_gamma   90.00
#
_symmetry.space_group_name_H-M   'P 1'
#
loop_
_entity.id
_entity.type
_entity.pdbx_description
1 polymer ?
#
loop_
_entity_poly.entity_id
_entity_poly.type
_entity_poly.pdbx_seq_one_letter_code
_entity_poly.pdbx_strand_id
1 'polypeptide(L)'
;MNAWSTIIVTVALWTAGLPICQGRGAVTDAERLFGSVAAKFRSYRVILEPDKDEAEWWAGAPSVVRDPNGTFWLACRMRTADSPRGLRGYEIRILRSRDGVHFEKAHRIRREDVPIPGFERPALLIDPATGRFKLYACGPWKSGPWSIIKFDDADDPTQFDPASARVAIGPQSKSYDRDIITGGYKDPFIIYAEGAYHCYVIGTIRRTERIYHFCSDDGQRWEPVGSPYQSIMDLDGWHDFYVRPGSVVPVGVGYLFIYEGSNCDWYDPVYNIATGLGFTFDLHHVTDLTPEAPLIASTTPSEHFHTWRYSHWMWVDDELWAYAEVAKPNEANEIRLFRLAR
;
A
#
# COMPACT_ATOMS: atom_id res chain seq x y z
N MET A 1 32.07 -48.33 40.71
CA MET A 1 32.66 -47.84 39.47
C MET A 1 31.52 -47.58 38.54
N ASN A 2 31.06 -46.32 38.50
CA ASN A 2 29.90 -45.90 37.74
C ASN A 2 30.37 -45.20 36.45
N ALA A 3 29.97 -45.81 35.33
CA ALA A 3 30.18 -45.21 34.02
C ALA A 3 29.05 -44.24 33.71
N TRP A 4 29.33 -42.98 33.59
CA TRP A 4 28.40 -41.95 33.07
C TRP A 4 28.56 -41.89 31.54
N SER A 5 27.53 -42.28 30.83
CA SER A 5 27.43 -42.11 29.37
C SER A 5 26.94 -40.69 29.09
N THR A 6 27.82 -39.86 28.53
CA THR A 6 27.50 -38.51 28.05
C THR A 6 26.77 -38.64 26.71
N ILE A 7 25.51 -38.30 26.68
CA ILE A 7 24.74 -38.17 25.43
C ILE A 7 25.06 -36.77 24.89
N ILE A 8 25.81 -36.70 23.81
CA ILE A 8 26.02 -35.49 23.04
C ILE A 8 24.84 -35.38 22.07
N VAL A 9 23.88 -34.47 22.37
CA VAL A 9 22.85 -34.10 21.42
C VAL A 9 23.45 -33.06 20.46
N THR A 10 23.80 -33.50 19.26
CA THR A 10 24.25 -32.62 18.19
C THR A 10 22.99 -31.97 17.62
N VAL A 11 22.72 -30.73 18.02
CA VAL A 11 21.70 -29.88 17.33
C VAL A 11 22.36 -29.45 16.03
N ALA A 12 21.98 -30.08 14.94
CA ALA A 12 22.29 -29.62 13.60
C ALA A 12 21.42 -28.38 13.33
N LEU A 13 21.98 -27.19 13.51
CA LEU A 13 21.42 -25.96 12.97
C LEU A 13 21.46 -26.04 11.45
N TRP A 14 20.34 -26.44 10.87
CA TRP A 14 20.08 -26.25 9.46
C TRP A 14 19.83 -24.76 9.25
N THR A 15 20.89 -23.99 8.95
CA THR A 15 20.74 -22.71 8.25
C THR A 15 20.39 -23.06 6.80
N ALA A 16 19.12 -23.44 6.57
CA ALA A 16 18.58 -23.43 5.23
C ALA A 16 18.49 -21.97 4.83
N GLY A 17 19.48 -21.46 4.11
CA GLY A 17 19.35 -20.21 3.39
C GLY A 17 18.08 -20.31 2.55
N LEU A 18 17.08 -19.49 2.89
CA LEU A 18 15.85 -19.39 2.10
C LEU A 18 16.25 -19.01 0.68
N PRO A 19 15.78 -19.73 -0.34
CA PRO A 19 16.14 -19.40 -1.71
C PRO A 19 15.63 -18.00 -2.03
N ILE A 20 16.53 -17.18 -2.53
CA ILE A 20 16.28 -15.86 -3.09
C ILE A 20 15.06 -15.96 -3.99
N CYS A 21 14.07 -15.10 -3.71
CA CYS A 21 12.75 -15.12 -4.33
C CYS A 21 12.82 -14.88 -5.84
N GLN A 22 13.07 -15.92 -6.61
CA GLN A 22 12.68 -15.99 -8.00
C GLN A 22 11.24 -16.51 -8.04
N GLY A 23 10.29 -15.63 -8.10
CA GLY A 23 8.83 -15.71 -8.27
C GLY A 23 8.03 -16.98 -7.91
N ARG A 24 8.56 -18.17 -8.05
CA ARG A 24 7.88 -19.44 -7.75
C ARG A 24 8.14 -19.95 -6.33
N GLY A 25 9.30 -19.65 -5.74
CA GLY A 25 9.66 -20.14 -4.42
C GLY A 25 8.88 -19.48 -3.29
N ALA A 26 8.70 -18.14 -3.35
CA ALA A 26 8.03 -17.37 -2.30
C ALA A 26 6.56 -17.79 -2.10
N VAL A 27 5.83 -18.11 -3.18
CA VAL A 27 4.45 -18.58 -3.08
C VAL A 27 4.37 -19.94 -2.37
N THR A 28 5.31 -20.83 -2.66
CA THR A 28 5.38 -22.13 -2.01
C THR A 28 5.71 -22.01 -0.53
N ASP A 29 6.58 -21.06 -0.16
CA ASP A 29 6.90 -20.81 1.24
C ASP A 29 5.75 -20.15 1.98
N ALA A 30 5.07 -19.17 1.39
CA ALA A 30 3.87 -18.58 1.95
C ALA A 30 2.76 -19.62 2.16
N GLU A 31 2.54 -20.54 1.22
CA GLU A 31 1.55 -21.60 1.37
C GLU A 31 1.95 -22.62 2.44
N ARG A 32 3.21 -22.94 2.57
CA ARG A 32 3.71 -23.83 3.61
C ARG A 32 3.55 -23.22 5.00
N LEU A 33 3.84 -21.90 5.14
CA LEU A 33 3.77 -21.19 6.41
C LEU A 33 2.32 -20.77 6.76
N PHE A 34 1.59 -20.27 5.78
CA PHE A 34 0.28 -19.63 5.98
C PHE A 34 -0.91 -20.45 5.43
N GLY A 35 -0.64 -21.61 4.84
CA GLY A 35 -1.65 -22.61 4.46
C GLY A 35 -2.72 -22.07 3.50
N SER A 36 -3.97 -22.33 3.84
CA SER A 36 -5.13 -22.01 3.00
C SER A 36 -5.37 -20.51 2.82
N VAL A 37 -4.84 -19.65 3.69
CA VAL A 37 -4.99 -18.19 3.58
C VAL A 37 -4.24 -17.68 2.35
N ALA A 38 -2.96 -18.04 2.20
CA ALA A 38 -2.16 -17.65 1.04
C ALA A 38 -2.76 -18.17 -0.28
N ALA A 39 -3.32 -19.38 -0.27
CA ALA A 39 -3.93 -19.98 -1.46
C ALA A 39 -5.17 -19.22 -1.97
N LYS A 40 -5.89 -18.50 -1.10
CA LYS A 40 -7.06 -17.69 -1.50
C LYS A 40 -6.70 -16.55 -2.46
N PHE A 41 -5.46 -16.07 -2.43
CA PHE A 41 -4.97 -15.01 -3.33
C PHE A 41 -4.58 -15.50 -4.74
N ARG A 42 -4.82 -16.75 -5.06
CA ARG A 42 -4.68 -17.25 -6.45
C ARG A 42 -5.91 -17.00 -7.32
N SER A 43 -7.08 -16.82 -6.70
CA SER A 43 -8.34 -16.56 -7.41
C SER A 43 -8.66 -15.07 -7.34
N TYR A 44 -8.82 -14.45 -8.51
CA TYR A 44 -9.09 -13.01 -8.60
C TYR A 44 -10.02 -12.68 -9.75
N ARG A 45 -10.52 -11.45 -9.74
CA ARG A 45 -11.16 -10.79 -10.87
C ARG A 45 -10.38 -9.54 -11.25
N VAL A 46 -10.18 -9.31 -12.55
CA VAL A 46 -9.63 -8.06 -13.04
C VAL A 46 -10.71 -6.97 -12.93
N ILE A 47 -10.35 -5.87 -12.28
CA ILE A 47 -11.25 -4.73 -12.04
C ILE A 47 -10.97 -3.58 -13.00
N LEU A 48 -9.70 -3.31 -13.26
CA LEU A 48 -9.27 -2.25 -14.16
C LEU A 48 -7.95 -2.62 -14.82
N GLU A 49 -7.93 -2.55 -16.12
CA GLU A 49 -6.71 -2.68 -16.93
C GLU A 49 -6.06 -1.30 -17.16
N PRO A 50 -4.76 -1.25 -17.49
CA PRO A 50 -4.09 -0.03 -17.93
C PRO A 50 -4.68 0.46 -19.27
N ASP A 51 -4.50 1.74 -19.58
CA ASP A 51 -5.01 2.32 -20.84
C ASP A 51 -4.28 1.77 -22.09
N LYS A 52 -3.08 1.21 -21.91
CA LYS A 52 -2.38 0.42 -22.91
C LYS A 52 -1.88 -0.88 -22.30
N ASP A 53 -2.07 -1.98 -23.00
CA ASP A 53 -1.57 -3.29 -22.58
C ASP A 53 -0.11 -3.48 -23.01
N GLU A 54 0.74 -2.60 -22.50
CA GLU A 54 2.17 -2.52 -22.79
C GLU A 54 2.97 -2.45 -21.49
N ALA A 55 4.22 -2.89 -21.50
CA ALA A 55 5.11 -2.84 -20.34
C ALA A 55 5.15 -1.43 -19.75
N GLU A 56 5.14 -1.37 -18.40
CA GLU A 56 5.20 -0.14 -17.59
C GLU A 56 3.97 0.81 -17.72
N TRP A 57 2.91 0.41 -18.47
CA TRP A 57 1.60 1.04 -18.38
C TRP A 57 0.79 0.38 -17.28
N TRP A 58 0.35 1.15 -16.28
CA TRP A 58 -0.24 0.58 -15.07
C TRP A 58 -1.55 1.26 -14.69
N ALA A 59 -2.54 0.45 -14.35
CA ALA A 59 -3.67 0.81 -13.51
C ALA A 59 -3.36 0.30 -12.11
N GLY A 60 -3.34 1.17 -11.11
CA GLY A 60 -2.90 0.73 -9.79
C GLY A 60 -3.22 1.66 -8.64
N ALA A 61 -2.70 1.30 -7.48
CA ALA A 61 -2.87 2.00 -6.22
C ALA A 61 -4.36 2.28 -5.89
N PRO A 62 -5.22 1.23 -5.83
CA PRO A 62 -6.64 1.40 -5.54
C PRO A 62 -6.88 1.91 -4.12
N SER A 63 -7.89 2.77 -3.98
CA SER A 63 -8.49 3.17 -2.71
C SER A 63 -10.00 3.12 -2.89
N VAL A 64 -10.68 2.29 -2.09
CA VAL A 64 -12.09 1.92 -2.30
C VAL A 64 -12.92 2.27 -1.07
N VAL A 65 -14.08 2.84 -1.29
CA VAL A 65 -15.10 3.04 -0.26
C VAL A 65 -16.46 2.57 -0.76
N ARG A 66 -17.32 2.13 0.15
CA ARG A 66 -18.74 1.87 -0.11
C ARG A 66 -19.56 2.93 0.60
N ASP A 67 -20.36 3.67 -0.14
CA ASP A 67 -21.19 4.72 0.44
C ASP A 67 -22.44 4.13 1.15
N PRO A 68 -23.17 4.93 1.95
CA PRO A 68 -24.39 4.45 2.64
C PRO A 68 -25.48 3.96 1.71
N ASN A 69 -25.46 4.34 0.42
CA ASN A 69 -26.40 3.86 -0.60
C ASN A 69 -25.96 2.54 -1.23
N GLY A 70 -24.80 1.98 -0.81
CA GLY A 70 -24.27 0.74 -1.30
C GLY A 70 -23.41 0.88 -2.56
N THR A 71 -23.18 2.10 -3.07
CA THR A 71 -22.32 2.35 -4.23
C THR A 71 -20.85 2.25 -3.83
N PHE A 72 -20.08 1.51 -4.60
CA PHE A 72 -18.63 1.46 -4.47
C PHE A 72 -17.98 2.56 -5.31
N TRP A 73 -17.06 3.27 -4.69
CA TRP A 73 -16.22 4.28 -5.32
C TRP A 73 -14.77 3.87 -5.20
N LEU A 74 -14.07 3.89 -6.32
CA LEU A 74 -12.66 3.51 -6.40
C LEU A 74 -11.86 4.67 -6.99
N ALA A 75 -10.89 5.19 -6.23
CA ALA A 75 -9.86 6.08 -6.75
C ALA A 75 -8.60 5.27 -7.03
N CYS A 76 -7.97 5.48 -8.19
CA CYS A 76 -6.74 4.81 -8.55
C CYS A 76 -5.83 5.74 -9.35
N ARG A 77 -4.54 5.37 -9.40
CA ARG A 77 -3.56 6.04 -10.24
C ARG A 77 -3.44 5.33 -11.58
N MET A 78 -3.50 6.09 -12.67
CA MET A 78 -3.13 5.63 -14.01
C MET A 78 -1.71 6.08 -14.33
N ARG A 79 -0.88 5.17 -14.87
CA ARG A 79 0.54 5.40 -15.10
C ARG A 79 0.93 5.09 -16.54
N THR A 80 1.82 5.90 -17.09
CA THR A 80 2.38 5.78 -18.45
C THR A 80 3.86 5.42 -18.42
N ALA A 81 4.32 4.66 -19.42
CA ALA A 81 5.73 4.41 -19.66
C ALA A 81 6.48 5.65 -20.21
N ASP A 82 5.74 6.60 -20.78
CA ASP A 82 6.31 7.73 -21.56
C ASP A 82 6.92 8.85 -20.69
N SER A 83 6.88 8.72 -19.37
CA SER A 83 7.42 9.70 -18.42
C SER A 83 8.57 9.09 -17.59
N PRO A 84 9.48 9.90 -17.02
CA PRO A 84 10.53 9.41 -16.13
C PRO A 84 9.97 8.63 -14.94
N ARG A 85 10.73 7.64 -14.46
CA ARG A 85 10.39 6.89 -13.24
C ARG A 85 10.10 7.86 -12.07
N GLY A 86 9.07 7.56 -11.27
CA GLY A 86 8.60 8.42 -10.18
C GLY A 86 7.65 9.54 -10.60
N LEU A 87 7.56 9.88 -11.89
CA LEU A 87 6.67 10.92 -12.42
C LEU A 87 5.65 10.38 -13.42
N ARG A 88 5.43 9.08 -13.44
CA ARG A 88 4.64 8.38 -14.47
C ARG A 88 3.13 8.44 -14.24
N GLY A 89 2.67 8.75 -13.03
CA GLY A 89 1.24 8.89 -12.74
C GLY A 89 0.64 10.11 -13.41
N TYR A 90 -0.13 9.91 -14.45
CA TYR A 90 -0.69 11.00 -15.25
C TYR A 90 -2.13 11.37 -14.87
N GLU A 91 -2.82 10.48 -14.17
CA GLU A 91 -4.23 10.67 -13.81
C GLU A 91 -4.57 9.96 -12.49
N ILE A 92 -5.33 10.62 -11.63
CA ILE A 92 -6.17 9.95 -10.64
C ILE A 92 -7.52 9.73 -11.29
N ARG A 93 -7.91 8.46 -11.43
CA ARG A 93 -9.18 8.05 -11.99
C ARG A 93 -10.14 7.67 -10.88
N ILE A 94 -11.38 8.16 -10.93
CA ILE A 94 -12.44 7.81 -10.01
C ILE A 94 -13.48 7.00 -10.77
N LEU A 95 -13.79 5.84 -10.25
CA LEU A 95 -14.73 4.89 -10.82
C LEU A 95 -15.83 4.61 -9.80
N ARG A 96 -17.00 4.23 -10.30
CA ARG A 96 -18.14 3.80 -9.48
C ARG A 96 -18.62 2.42 -9.87
N SER A 97 -19.20 1.70 -8.92
CA SER A 97 -19.78 0.38 -9.14
C SER A 97 -20.94 0.12 -8.18
N ARG A 98 -21.91 -0.69 -8.61
CA ARG A 98 -23.01 -1.15 -7.73
C ARG A 98 -22.67 -2.44 -6.98
N ASP A 99 -21.71 -3.19 -7.47
CA ASP A 99 -21.38 -4.53 -6.96
C ASP A 99 -19.92 -4.66 -6.49
N GLY A 100 -19.11 -3.59 -6.64
CA GLY A 100 -17.71 -3.58 -6.31
C GLY A 100 -16.82 -4.40 -7.25
N VAL A 101 -17.38 -4.90 -8.36
CA VAL A 101 -16.69 -5.73 -9.35
C VAL A 101 -16.66 -5.05 -10.72
N HIS A 102 -17.81 -4.59 -11.18
CA HIS A 102 -17.96 -3.95 -12.48
C HIS A 102 -17.95 -2.43 -12.29
N PHE A 103 -16.82 -1.82 -12.59
CA PHE A 103 -16.61 -0.39 -12.42
C PHE A 103 -16.72 0.37 -13.73
N GLU A 104 -17.33 1.53 -13.68
CA GLU A 104 -17.38 2.50 -14.77
C GLU A 104 -16.66 3.80 -14.36
N LYS A 105 -16.00 4.46 -15.32
CA LYS A 105 -15.34 5.73 -15.09
C LYS A 105 -16.38 6.82 -14.79
N ALA A 106 -16.21 7.49 -13.66
CA ALA A 106 -17.08 8.57 -13.22
C ALA A 106 -16.40 9.94 -13.30
N HIS A 107 -15.11 10.03 -12.92
CA HIS A 107 -14.37 11.29 -12.91
C HIS A 107 -12.87 11.05 -13.09
N ARG A 108 -12.12 12.13 -13.30
CA ARG A 108 -10.66 12.10 -13.35
C ARG A 108 -10.05 13.44 -12.95
N ILE A 109 -8.86 13.40 -12.37
CA ILE A 109 -7.98 14.54 -12.12
C ILE A 109 -6.66 14.26 -12.83
N ARG A 110 -6.27 15.12 -13.75
CA ARG A 110 -5.01 14.99 -14.49
C ARG A 110 -3.89 15.71 -13.73
N ARG A 111 -2.65 15.23 -13.90
CA ARG A 111 -1.48 15.91 -13.30
C ARG A 111 -1.29 17.36 -13.82
N GLU A 112 -1.76 17.65 -15.03
CA GLU A 112 -1.71 18.98 -15.63
C GLU A 112 -2.67 19.98 -14.93
N ASP A 113 -3.69 19.48 -14.24
CA ASP A 113 -4.69 20.28 -13.52
C ASP A 113 -4.25 20.59 -12.07
N VAL A 114 -3.11 20.04 -11.61
CA VAL A 114 -2.58 20.19 -10.25
C VAL A 114 -1.09 20.54 -10.36
N PRO A 115 -0.51 21.37 -9.47
CA PRO A 115 0.88 21.77 -9.58
C PRO A 115 1.88 20.66 -9.16
N ILE A 116 1.78 19.49 -9.82
CA ILE A 116 2.68 18.34 -9.63
C ILE A 116 3.03 17.71 -10.98
N PRO A 117 4.24 17.17 -11.14
CA PRO A 117 4.65 16.52 -12.39
C PRO A 117 4.13 15.08 -12.54
N GLY A 118 3.60 14.48 -11.47
CA GLY A 118 3.03 13.14 -11.51
C GLY A 118 2.42 12.74 -10.17
N PHE A 119 1.39 11.90 -10.24
CA PHE A 119 0.73 11.32 -9.08
C PHE A 119 1.35 9.98 -8.66
N GLU A 120 1.25 9.65 -7.38
CA GLU A 120 1.28 8.29 -6.86
C GLU A 120 -0.03 7.99 -6.11
N ARG A 121 -0.04 7.06 -5.15
CA ARG A 121 -1.23 6.50 -4.51
C ARG A 121 -2.24 7.56 -4.07
N PRO A 122 -3.53 7.49 -4.48
CA PRO A 122 -4.61 8.24 -3.88
C PRO A 122 -5.11 7.56 -2.59
N ALA A 123 -5.79 8.34 -1.73
CA ALA A 123 -6.61 7.84 -0.64
C ALA A 123 -7.99 8.50 -0.69
N LEU A 124 -9.03 7.68 -0.88
CA LEU A 124 -10.44 8.09 -0.91
C LEU A 124 -11.11 7.56 0.36
N LEU A 125 -11.83 8.40 1.07
CA LEU A 125 -12.60 8.01 2.24
C LEU A 125 -13.87 8.83 2.38
N ILE A 126 -14.78 8.37 3.23
CA ILE A 126 -15.99 9.09 3.61
C ILE A 126 -15.82 9.59 5.03
N ASP A 127 -16.03 10.88 5.22
CA ASP A 127 -16.06 11.50 6.54
C ASP A 127 -17.26 10.99 7.33
N PRO A 128 -17.07 10.32 8.47
CA PRO A 128 -18.19 9.72 9.21
C PRO A 128 -19.11 10.77 9.86
N ALA A 129 -18.61 11.99 10.10
CA ALA A 129 -19.39 13.05 10.73
C ALA A 129 -20.29 13.80 9.72
N THR A 130 -19.82 13.95 8.48
CA THR A 130 -20.51 14.75 7.46
C THR A 130 -21.08 13.93 6.31
N GLY A 131 -20.61 12.68 6.11
CA GLY A 131 -20.92 11.84 4.96
C GLY A 131 -20.23 12.30 3.67
N ARG A 132 -19.44 13.38 3.69
CA ARG A 132 -18.75 13.89 2.52
C ARG A 132 -17.50 13.06 2.18
N PHE A 133 -17.17 13.05 0.92
CA PHE A 133 -15.97 12.38 0.43
C PHE A 133 -14.74 13.25 0.62
N LYS A 134 -13.66 12.61 1.07
CA LYS A 134 -12.31 13.20 1.17
C LYS A 134 -11.40 12.48 0.18
N LEU A 135 -10.67 13.26 -0.62
CA LEU A 135 -9.66 12.75 -1.55
C LEU A 135 -8.30 13.32 -1.20
N TYR A 136 -7.35 12.41 -1.05
CA TYR A 136 -5.94 12.72 -0.97
C TYR A 136 -5.20 12.05 -2.11
N ALA A 137 -4.04 12.58 -2.42
CA ALA A 137 -3.08 12.01 -3.36
C ALA A 137 -1.66 12.33 -2.89
N CYS A 138 -0.65 11.98 -3.65
CA CYS A 138 0.69 12.46 -3.39
C CYS A 138 1.45 12.72 -4.69
N GLY A 139 2.42 13.59 -4.60
CA GLY A 139 3.31 13.97 -5.70
C GLY A 139 4.33 15.01 -5.27
N PRO A 140 5.34 15.29 -6.11
CA PRO A 140 6.30 16.36 -5.89
C PRO A 140 5.62 17.74 -6.03
N TRP A 141 5.15 18.31 -4.92
CA TRP A 141 4.40 19.57 -4.93
C TRP A 141 5.24 20.72 -5.50
N LYS A 142 4.75 21.35 -6.57
CA LYS A 142 5.46 22.40 -7.32
C LYS A 142 6.89 21.99 -7.71
N SER A 143 7.06 20.73 -8.10
CA SER A 143 8.35 20.10 -8.40
C SER A 143 9.36 20.09 -7.23
N GLY A 144 8.88 20.30 -6.02
CA GLY A 144 9.64 20.19 -4.78
C GLY A 144 9.61 18.78 -4.19
N PRO A 145 9.78 18.62 -2.86
CA PRO A 145 9.70 17.35 -2.19
C PRO A 145 8.30 16.69 -2.30
N TRP A 146 8.29 15.38 -2.20
CA TRP A 146 7.05 14.61 -2.13
C TRP A 146 6.18 15.05 -0.95
N SER A 147 4.91 15.25 -1.21
CA SER A 147 3.93 15.71 -0.23
C SER A 147 2.61 14.99 -0.41
N ILE A 148 1.89 14.80 0.69
CA ILE A 148 0.49 14.38 0.65
C ILE A 148 -0.35 15.61 0.36
N ILE A 149 -1.20 15.49 -0.65
CA ILE A 149 -2.04 16.55 -1.20
C ILE A 149 -3.49 16.22 -0.84
N LYS A 150 -4.26 17.22 -0.43
CA LYS A 150 -5.68 17.10 -0.17
C LYS A 150 -6.46 18.02 -1.13
N PHE A 151 -7.58 17.51 -1.64
CA PHE A 151 -8.61 18.27 -2.34
C PHE A 151 -9.70 18.71 -1.35
N ASP A 152 -10.51 19.69 -1.71
CA ASP A 152 -11.69 20.03 -0.90
C ASP A 152 -12.66 18.87 -0.84
N ASP A 153 -13.34 18.74 0.31
CA ASP A 153 -14.32 17.69 0.51
C ASP A 153 -15.51 17.89 -0.44
N ALA A 154 -16.02 16.82 -0.99
CA ALA A 154 -17.12 16.83 -1.96
C ALA A 154 -18.30 15.97 -1.50
N ASP A 155 -19.52 16.35 -1.88
CA ASP A 155 -20.71 15.56 -1.61
C ASP A 155 -20.83 14.36 -2.56
N ASP A 156 -20.17 14.45 -3.72
CA ASP A 156 -20.06 13.39 -4.72
C ASP A 156 -18.63 13.34 -5.27
N PRO A 157 -18.01 12.16 -5.42
CA PRO A 157 -16.62 12.03 -5.90
C PRO A 157 -16.38 12.60 -7.32
N THR A 158 -17.43 12.84 -8.10
CA THR A 158 -17.30 13.49 -9.41
C THR A 158 -17.10 15.01 -9.33
N GLN A 159 -17.20 15.57 -8.12
CA GLN A 159 -17.12 17.02 -7.87
C GLN A 159 -15.78 17.47 -7.30
N PHE A 160 -14.81 16.60 -7.13
CA PHE A 160 -13.47 17.00 -6.67
C PHE A 160 -12.87 18.02 -7.63
N ASP A 161 -12.56 19.22 -7.10
CA ASP A 161 -11.96 20.31 -7.86
C ASP A 161 -10.44 20.23 -7.80
N PRO A 162 -9.74 20.03 -8.93
CA PRO A 162 -8.27 20.04 -8.97
C PRO A 162 -7.65 21.36 -8.47
N ALA A 163 -8.33 22.49 -8.66
CA ALA A 163 -7.83 23.81 -8.23
C ALA A 163 -7.79 23.95 -6.70
N SER A 164 -8.55 23.15 -5.97
CA SER A 164 -8.58 23.14 -4.51
C SER A 164 -7.37 22.43 -3.88
N ALA A 165 -6.53 21.78 -4.68
CA ALA A 165 -5.41 20.97 -4.20
C ALA A 165 -4.44 21.79 -3.35
N ARG A 166 -4.08 21.25 -2.18
CA ARG A 166 -3.11 21.83 -1.24
C ARG A 166 -2.33 20.76 -0.51
N VAL A 167 -1.17 21.14 0.03
CA VAL A 167 -0.38 20.24 0.87
C VAL A 167 -1.10 20.01 2.20
N ALA A 168 -1.32 18.74 2.54
CA ALA A 168 -1.83 18.29 3.84
C ALA A 168 -0.67 17.84 4.75
N ILE A 169 0.25 17.00 4.24
CA ILE A 169 1.45 16.59 4.96
C ILE A 169 2.66 16.87 4.05
N GLY A 170 3.49 17.78 4.48
CA GLY A 170 4.76 18.12 3.81
C GLY A 170 5.96 17.57 4.58
N PRO A 171 7.17 17.72 4.02
CA PRO A 171 8.41 17.33 4.69
C PRO A 171 8.56 17.96 6.05
N GLN A 172 8.93 17.17 7.06
CA GLN A 172 9.15 17.62 8.44
C GLN A 172 10.61 18.06 8.70
N SER A 173 11.53 17.75 7.78
CA SER A 173 12.95 18.07 7.94
C SER A 173 13.23 19.55 7.73
N LYS A 174 13.98 20.14 8.64
CA LYS A 174 14.66 21.42 8.43
C LYS A 174 15.97 21.18 7.67
N SER A 175 16.43 22.18 6.94
CA SER A 175 17.52 22.08 5.95
C SER A 175 18.89 21.58 6.44
N TYR A 176 19.10 21.35 7.73
CA TYR A 176 20.38 20.87 8.29
C TYR A 176 20.38 19.39 8.67
N ASP A 177 19.21 18.75 8.69
CA ASP A 177 19.08 17.34 9.07
C ASP A 177 19.20 16.48 7.83
N ARG A 178 20.41 16.37 7.27
CA ARG A 178 20.69 15.55 6.10
C ARG A 178 20.42 14.06 6.32
N ASP A 179 20.29 13.64 7.58
CA ASP A 179 20.04 12.25 7.96
C ASP A 179 18.55 11.91 8.07
N ILE A 180 17.69 12.91 7.96
CA ILE A 180 16.26 12.79 8.21
C ILE A 180 15.50 13.00 6.91
N ILE A 181 14.47 12.24 6.65
CA ILE A 181 13.54 12.19 5.52
C ILE A 181 13.81 13.24 4.43
N THR A 182 14.72 12.93 3.53
CA THR A 182 15.15 13.86 2.48
C THR A 182 14.19 13.91 1.29
N GLY A 183 13.37 12.87 1.09
CA GLY A 183 12.48 12.71 -0.06
C GLY A 183 11.05 13.18 0.16
N GLY A 184 10.67 13.58 1.38
CA GLY A 184 9.31 13.90 1.76
C GLY A 184 8.45 12.66 2.02
N TYR A 185 7.13 12.83 1.98
CA TYR A 185 6.16 11.77 2.26
C TYR A 185 5.34 11.44 1.03
N LYS A 186 5.07 10.14 0.81
CA LYS A 186 4.26 9.66 -0.32
C LYS A 186 3.36 8.49 0.07
N ASP A 187 2.47 8.09 -0.84
CA ASP A 187 1.65 6.89 -0.82
C ASP A 187 0.79 6.75 0.45
N PRO A 188 -0.13 7.69 0.71
CA PRO A 188 -0.94 7.67 1.92
C PRO A 188 -1.93 6.49 1.92
N PHE A 189 -2.06 5.84 3.07
CA PHE A 189 -3.25 5.08 3.44
C PHE A 189 -3.91 5.79 4.62
N ILE A 190 -5.21 6.07 4.54
CA ILE A 190 -5.93 6.82 5.56
C ILE A 190 -7.16 6.04 6.01
N ILE A 191 -7.35 5.96 7.33
CA ILE A 191 -8.54 5.38 7.97
C ILE A 191 -9.05 6.31 9.06
N TYR A 192 -10.37 6.35 9.26
CA TYR A 192 -10.96 6.93 10.46
C TYR A 192 -11.23 5.81 11.46
N ALA A 193 -10.62 5.90 12.63
CA ALA A 193 -10.75 4.91 13.68
C ALA A 193 -10.53 5.59 15.04
N GLU A 194 -11.12 5.05 16.13
CA GLU A 194 -10.95 5.54 17.49
C GLU A 194 -11.18 7.06 17.67
N GLY A 195 -12.05 7.64 16.81
CA GLY A 195 -12.40 9.06 16.89
C GLY A 195 -11.47 10.01 16.13
N ALA A 196 -10.47 9.52 15.42
CA ALA A 196 -9.52 10.31 14.66
C ALA A 196 -9.22 9.73 13.26
N TYR A 197 -8.65 10.56 12.40
CA TYR A 197 -8.05 10.10 11.15
C TYR A 197 -6.61 9.67 11.40
N HIS A 198 -6.25 8.48 10.93
CA HIS A 198 -4.90 7.93 10.95
C HIS A 198 -4.38 7.84 9.53
N CYS A 199 -3.25 8.47 9.26
CA CYS A 199 -2.59 8.47 7.95
C CYS A 199 -1.23 7.80 8.06
N TYR A 200 -1.05 6.72 7.33
CA TYR A 200 0.22 6.02 7.18
C TYR A 200 0.82 6.40 5.85
N VAL A 201 2.06 6.85 5.86
CA VAL A 201 2.78 7.34 4.68
C VAL A 201 4.14 6.68 4.56
N ILE A 202 4.65 6.62 3.35
CA ILE A 202 6.05 6.31 3.11
C ILE A 202 6.90 7.56 3.35
N GLY A 203 7.95 7.42 4.15
CA GLY A 203 9.04 8.38 4.21
C GLY A 203 10.34 7.74 3.72
N THR A 204 11.17 8.47 2.98
CA THR A 204 12.42 7.97 2.44
C THR A 204 13.61 8.47 3.26
N ILE A 205 14.35 7.53 3.86
CA ILE A 205 15.59 7.81 4.58
C ILE A 205 16.71 6.98 3.94
N ARG A 206 17.81 7.62 3.53
CA ARG A 206 19.00 6.94 2.98
C ARG A 206 18.67 5.93 1.86
N ARG A 207 17.74 6.28 0.98
CA ARG A 207 17.23 5.45 -0.12
C ARG A 207 16.38 4.23 0.29
N THR A 208 16.07 4.06 1.58
CA THR A 208 15.11 3.07 2.03
C THR A 208 13.77 3.74 2.32
N GLU A 209 12.70 3.00 2.25
CA GLU A 209 11.36 3.48 2.54
C GLU A 209 10.80 2.80 3.78
N ARG A 210 10.22 3.59 4.68
CA ARG A 210 9.61 3.13 5.92
C ARG A 210 8.26 3.79 6.13
N ILE A 211 7.48 3.24 7.05
CA ILE A 211 6.13 3.71 7.38
C ILE A 211 6.18 4.73 8.50
N TYR A 212 5.54 5.88 8.28
CA TYR A 212 5.35 6.94 9.27
C TYR A 212 3.87 7.17 9.50
N HIS A 213 3.51 7.55 10.74
CA HIS A 213 2.15 7.67 11.19
C HIS A 213 1.83 9.11 11.59
N PHE A 214 0.72 9.62 11.06
CA PHE A 214 0.16 10.93 11.40
C PHE A 214 -1.30 10.77 11.81
N CYS A 215 -1.75 11.63 12.73
CA CYS A 215 -3.15 11.72 13.14
C CYS A 215 -3.73 13.10 12.87
N SER A 216 -5.06 13.14 12.76
CA SER A 216 -5.83 14.37 12.55
C SER A 216 -7.24 14.22 13.08
N ASP A 217 -7.77 15.24 13.73
CA ASP A 217 -9.17 15.28 14.18
C ASP A 217 -10.12 15.68 13.05
N ASP A 218 -9.64 16.44 12.05
CA ASP A 218 -10.46 17.04 10.99
C ASP A 218 -10.12 16.54 9.57
N GLY A 219 -9.07 15.73 9.45
CA GLY A 219 -8.54 15.27 8.17
C GLY A 219 -7.90 16.40 7.34
N GLN A 220 -7.55 17.53 7.95
CA GLN A 220 -6.91 18.67 7.28
C GLN A 220 -5.56 19.02 7.90
N ARG A 221 -5.50 19.05 9.23
CA ARG A 221 -4.28 19.32 9.99
C ARG A 221 -3.77 18.00 10.55
N TRP A 222 -2.54 17.68 10.23
CA TRP A 222 -1.93 16.40 10.53
C TRP A 222 -0.73 16.58 11.45
N GLU A 223 -0.71 15.84 12.53
CA GLU A 223 0.41 15.81 13.47
C GLU A 223 1.04 14.41 13.48
N PRO A 224 2.37 14.31 13.54
CA PRO A 224 3.03 13.03 13.66
C PRO A 224 2.70 12.38 15.00
N VAL A 225 2.41 11.07 14.98
CA VAL A 225 2.23 10.30 16.21
C VAL A 225 3.60 9.93 16.76
N GLY A 226 3.93 10.41 17.95
CA GLY A 226 5.27 10.27 18.51
C GLY A 226 6.29 11.18 17.82
N SER A 227 7.31 10.59 17.23
CA SER A 227 8.36 11.33 16.50
C SER A 227 8.13 11.27 14.99
N PRO A 228 8.21 12.40 14.26
CA PRO A 228 8.13 12.39 12.79
C PRO A 228 9.32 11.67 12.12
N TYR A 229 10.31 11.24 12.89
CA TYR A 229 11.53 10.58 12.45
C TYR A 229 11.58 9.10 12.81
N GLN A 230 10.61 8.62 13.56
CA GLN A 230 10.53 7.22 13.98
C GLN A 230 9.50 6.48 13.11
N SER A 231 9.96 5.48 12.39
CA SER A 231 9.07 4.56 11.67
C SER A 231 8.33 3.65 12.65
N ILE A 232 7.12 3.22 12.26
CA ILE A 232 6.32 2.29 13.06
C ILE A 232 6.66 0.81 12.81
N MET A 233 7.47 0.52 11.78
CA MET A 233 8.03 -0.80 11.49
C MET A 233 9.48 -0.66 11.04
N ASP A 234 10.33 -1.57 11.48
CA ASP A 234 11.72 -1.64 11.05
C ASP A 234 11.88 -2.44 9.75
N LEU A 235 13.03 -2.24 9.09
CA LEU A 235 13.46 -3.07 7.98
C LEU A 235 14.10 -4.32 8.56
N ASP A 236 13.55 -5.50 8.26
CA ASP A 236 14.06 -6.79 8.75
C ASP A 236 13.64 -7.95 7.84
N GLY A 237 14.30 -9.07 7.96
CA GLY A 237 13.95 -10.30 7.26
C GLY A 237 13.76 -10.12 5.75
N TRP A 238 12.61 -10.56 5.24
CA TRP A 238 12.29 -10.49 3.81
C TRP A 238 11.96 -9.06 3.31
N HIS A 239 11.76 -8.10 4.20
CA HIS A 239 11.46 -6.69 3.86
C HIS A 239 12.58 -5.73 4.32
N ASP A 240 13.83 -6.12 4.09
CA ASP A 240 15.01 -5.37 4.52
C ASP A 240 15.35 -4.16 3.64
N PHE A 241 14.70 -4.03 2.47
CA PHE A 241 14.89 -2.90 1.57
C PHE A 241 13.79 -1.85 1.70
N TYR A 242 12.52 -2.25 1.64
CA TYR A 242 11.35 -1.39 1.80
C TYR A 242 10.32 -2.00 2.74
N VAL A 243 9.68 -1.13 3.56
CA VAL A 243 8.42 -1.40 4.24
C VAL A 243 7.46 -0.24 4.02
N ARG A 244 6.26 -0.54 3.51
CA ARG A 244 5.27 0.44 3.04
C ARG A 244 3.89 0.13 3.61
N PRO A 245 3.01 1.16 3.81
CA PRO A 245 1.65 0.90 4.26
C PRO A 245 0.82 0.28 3.12
N GLY A 246 0.17 -0.84 3.37
CA GLY A 246 -0.88 -1.40 2.53
C GLY A 246 -2.26 -0.93 2.97
N SER A 247 -2.80 -1.53 4.02
CA SER A 247 -4.13 -1.24 4.56
C SER A 247 -4.18 -1.49 6.07
N VAL A 248 -5.20 -0.92 6.73
CA VAL A 248 -5.52 -1.22 8.12
C VAL A 248 -6.99 -1.61 8.19
N VAL A 249 -7.30 -2.76 8.78
CA VAL A 249 -8.65 -3.34 8.79
C VAL A 249 -9.05 -3.73 10.20
N PRO A 250 -10.20 -3.24 10.73
CA PRO A 250 -10.69 -3.62 12.05
C PRO A 250 -11.08 -5.10 12.10
N VAL A 251 -10.71 -5.81 13.17
CA VAL A 251 -11.03 -7.23 13.36
C VAL A 251 -11.62 -7.52 14.76
N GLY A 252 -12.34 -6.58 15.30
CA GLY A 252 -13.03 -6.70 16.58
C GLY A 252 -12.20 -6.21 17.76
N VAL A 253 -11.10 -6.87 18.09
CA VAL A 253 -10.25 -6.52 19.26
C VAL A 253 -8.97 -5.76 18.87
N GLY A 254 -8.90 -5.22 17.68
CA GLY A 254 -7.74 -4.50 17.16
C GLY A 254 -7.81 -4.46 15.65
N TYR A 255 -6.66 -4.33 15.00
CA TYR A 255 -6.56 -4.08 13.56
C TYR A 255 -5.52 -4.97 12.92
N LEU A 256 -5.86 -5.59 11.80
CA LEU A 256 -4.87 -6.12 10.88
C LEU A 256 -4.16 -4.96 10.21
N PHE A 257 -2.85 -4.98 10.24
CA PHE A 257 -1.98 -4.03 9.57
C PHE A 257 -1.35 -4.72 8.37
N ILE A 258 -1.90 -4.47 7.20
CA ILE A 258 -1.36 -5.00 5.95
C ILE A 258 -0.23 -4.06 5.52
N TYR A 259 0.98 -4.61 5.38
CA TYR A 259 2.13 -3.87 4.91
C TYR A 259 2.72 -4.50 3.66
N GLU A 260 3.53 -3.76 2.96
CA GLU A 260 4.20 -4.18 1.74
C GLU A 260 5.70 -4.05 1.94
N GLY A 261 6.45 -4.98 1.38
CA GLY A 261 7.88 -5.02 1.55
C GLY A 261 8.62 -5.54 0.34
N SER A 262 9.93 -5.31 0.33
CA SER A 262 10.85 -5.87 -0.64
C SER A 262 12.22 -6.12 0.00
N ASN A 263 12.97 -7.02 -0.63
CA ASN A 263 14.29 -7.43 -0.16
C ASN A 263 15.38 -6.89 -1.11
N CYS A 264 16.51 -6.48 -0.56
CA CYS A 264 17.61 -5.91 -1.35
C CYS A 264 18.22 -6.89 -2.36
N ASP A 265 18.03 -8.19 -2.16
CA ASP A 265 18.53 -9.24 -3.06
C ASP A 265 17.56 -9.51 -4.24
N TRP A 266 16.36 -8.94 -4.22
CA TRP A 266 15.40 -9.12 -5.31
C TRP A 266 15.81 -8.31 -6.53
N TYR A 267 15.54 -8.87 -7.72
CA TYR A 267 15.69 -8.10 -8.97
C TYR A 267 14.77 -6.87 -8.92
N ASP A 268 15.33 -5.70 -9.11
CA ASP A 268 14.64 -4.40 -8.99
C ASP A 268 13.68 -4.34 -7.77
N PRO A 269 14.21 -4.27 -6.52
CA PRO A 269 13.37 -4.30 -5.31
C PRO A 269 12.45 -3.07 -5.16
N VAL A 270 12.59 -2.07 -6.03
CA VAL A 270 11.66 -0.93 -6.10
C VAL A 270 10.30 -1.34 -6.65
N TYR A 271 10.27 -2.29 -7.58
CA TYR A 271 9.06 -2.75 -8.26
C TYR A 271 8.64 -4.17 -7.91
N ASN A 272 9.54 -4.97 -7.38
CA ASN A 272 9.21 -6.30 -6.86
C ASN A 272 8.80 -6.18 -5.41
N ILE A 273 7.50 -6.11 -5.18
CA ILE A 273 6.87 -5.87 -3.88
C ILE A 273 5.95 -7.03 -3.55
N ALA A 274 6.05 -7.49 -2.32
CA ALA A 274 5.17 -8.50 -1.73
C ALA A 274 4.43 -7.92 -0.51
N THR A 275 3.43 -8.64 -0.02
CA THR A 275 2.59 -8.17 1.09
C THR A 275 2.78 -9.04 2.32
N GLY A 276 3.00 -8.41 3.44
CA GLY A 276 3.03 -8.98 4.78
C GLY A 276 1.82 -8.61 5.61
N LEU A 277 1.72 -9.24 6.77
CA LEU A 277 0.66 -9.03 7.74
C LEU A 277 1.24 -8.66 9.09
N GLY A 278 0.74 -7.60 9.66
CA GLY A 278 0.97 -7.19 11.04
C GLY A 278 -0.33 -7.09 11.81
N PHE A 279 -0.23 -6.82 13.09
CA PHE A 279 -1.34 -6.58 13.99
C PHE A 279 -1.04 -5.40 14.92
N THR A 280 -2.06 -4.60 15.21
CA THR A 280 -1.96 -3.48 16.14
C THR A 280 -3.23 -3.35 16.98
N PHE A 281 -3.07 -2.98 18.27
CA PHE A 281 -4.18 -2.64 19.13
C PHE A 281 -4.47 -1.14 19.17
N ASP A 282 -3.45 -0.32 18.97
CA ASP A 282 -3.48 1.13 19.18
C ASP A 282 -3.22 1.95 17.91
N LEU A 283 -3.21 1.28 16.76
CA LEU A 283 -2.99 1.90 15.44
C LEU A 283 -1.57 2.50 15.25
N HIS A 284 -0.66 2.30 16.23
CA HIS A 284 0.69 2.84 16.18
C HIS A 284 1.78 1.78 16.34
N HIS A 285 1.65 0.91 17.32
CA HIS A 285 2.61 -0.16 17.55
C HIS A 285 2.19 -1.40 16.78
N VAL A 286 2.97 -1.76 15.78
CA VAL A 286 2.69 -2.89 14.89
C VAL A 286 3.57 -4.08 15.25
N THR A 287 2.92 -5.22 15.51
CA THR A 287 3.61 -6.52 15.62
C THR A 287 3.59 -7.19 14.26
N ASP A 288 4.76 -7.50 13.72
CA ASP A 288 4.86 -8.28 12.48
C ASP A 288 4.45 -9.74 12.73
N LEU A 289 3.48 -10.22 11.95
CA LEU A 289 2.99 -11.59 11.97
C LEU A 289 3.60 -12.47 10.88
N THR A 290 4.35 -11.89 9.97
CA THR A 290 4.96 -12.56 8.82
C THR A 290 6.45 -12.24 8.66
N PRO A 291 7.26 -12.33 9.74
CA PRO A 291 8.65 -11.88 9.70
C PRO A 291 9.54 -12.77 8.82
N GLU A 292 9.17 -14.04 8.59
CA GLU A 292 10.01 -15.00 7.87
C GLU A 292 9.81 -14.95 6.35
N ALA A 293 8.58 -14.65 5.89
CA ALA A 293 8.23 -14.60 4.47
C ALA A 293 6.96 -13.79 4.26
N PRO A 294 6.76 -13.18 3.07
CA PRO A 294 5.52 -12.46 2.77
C PRO A 294 4.32 -13.41 2.77
N LEU A 295 3.17 -12.92 3.25
CA LEU A 295 1.89 -13.62 3.15
C LEU A 295 1.47 -13.80 1.68
N ILE A 296 1.69 -12.78 0.86
CA ILE A 296 1.26 -12.75 -0.53
C ILE A 296 2.42 -12.23 -1.39
N ALA A 297 2.76 -13.02 -2.41
CA ALA A 297 3.62 -12.60 -3.50
C ALA A 297 2.88 -12.78 -4.82
N SER A 298 3.28 -12.05 -5.86
CA SER A 298 2.68 -12.21 -7.18
C SER A 298 2.94 -13.62 -7.73
N THR A 299 1.88 -14.28 -8.16
CA THR A 299 1.94 -15.58 -8.85
C THR A 299 1.91 -15.43 -10.37
N THR A 300 1.76 -14.22 -10.87
CA THR A 300 1.74 -13.96 -12.31
C THR A 300 3.11 -14.24 -12.91
N PRO A 301 3.24 -15.10 -13.93
CA PRO A 301 4.48 -15.28 -14.65
C PRO A 301 4.89 -13.96 -15.30
N SER A 302 6.02 -13.40 -14.87
CA SER A 302 6.64 -12.21 -15.44
C SER A 302 8.14 -12.43 -15.48
N GLU A 303 8.83 -11.83 -16.41
CA GLU A 303 10.29 -11.94 -16.50
C GLU A 303 10.98 -11.11 -15.39
N HIS A 304 10.46 -9.91 -15.12
CA HIS A 304 11.13 -8.94 -14.27
C HIS A 304 10.28 -8.48 -13.07
N PHE A 305 8.96 -8.27 -13.25
CA PHE A 305 8.13 -7.65 -12.22
C PHE A 305 7.15 -8.63 -11.59
N HIS A 306 7.40 -8.97 -10.34
CA HIS A 306 6.55 -9.81 -9.50
C HIS A 306 5.78 -8.96 -8.49
N THR A 307 5.12 -7.90 -8.97
CA THR A 307 4.46 -6.90 -8.14
C THR A 307 3.10 -7.39 -7.65
N TRP A 308 2.90 -7.30 -6.35
CA TRP A 308 1.60 -7.38 -5.68
C TRP A 308 1.59 -6.31 -4.58
N ARG A 309 0.96 -5.14 -4.81
CA ARG A 309 1.13 -3.96 -3.97
C ARG A 309 -0.06 -3.03 -3.97
N TYR A 310 0.05 -1.95 -3.18
CA TYR A 310 -0.96 -0.89 -3.01
C TYR A 310 -2.33 -1.48 -2.71
N SER A 311 -2.37 -2.53 -1.90
CA SER A 311 -3.63 -3.20 -1.63
C SER A 311 -4.53 -2.37 -0.72
N HIS A 312 -5.81 -2.35 -1.05
CA HIS A 312 -6.86 -1.79 -0.24
C HIS A 312 -7.78 -2.91 0.23
N TRP A 313 -7.82 -3.13 1.52
CA TRP A 313 -8.61 -4.19 2.15
C TRP A 313 -9.78 -3.59 2.90
N MET A 314 -10.96 -4.19 2.73
CA MET A 314 -12.19 -3.73 3.38
C MET A 314 -13.17 -4.87 3.62
N TRP A 315 -13.98 -4.73 4.66
CA TRP A 315 -15.12 -5.61 4.86
C TRP A 315 -16.25 -5.21 3.91
N VAL A 316 -16.79 -6.21 3.21
CA VAL A 316 -18.01 -6.10 2.42
C VAL A 316 -18.96 -7.16 2.94
N ASP A 317 -19.94 -6.74 3.70
CA ASP A 317 -20.81 -7.61 4.48
C ASP A 317 -19.95 -8.54 5.38
N ASP A 318 -19.97 -9.85 5.19
CA ASP A 318 -19.20 -10.82 5.97
C ASP A 318 -17.91 -11.31 5.26
N GLU A 319 -17.55 -10.73 4.13
CA GLU A 319 -16.36 -11.11 3.38
C GLU A 319 -15.29 -10.02 3.48
N LEU A 320 -14.02 -10.44 3.57
CA LEU A 320 -12.89 -9.54 3.43
C LEU A 320 -12.48 -9.44 1.96
N TRP A 321 -12.55 -8.25 1.39
CA TRP A 321 -12.17 -7.96 0.02
C TRP A 321 -10.85 -7.23 -0.03
N ALA A 322 -9.97 -7.60 -0.98
CA ALA A 322 -8.70 -6.95 -1.22
C ALA A 322 -8.58 -6.55 -2.69
N TYR A 323 -8.49 -5.26 -2.95
CA TYR A 323 -8.14 -4.72 -4.27
C TYR A 323 -6.65 -4.45 -4.29
N ALA A 324 -5.93 -4.95 -5.28
CA ALA A 324 -4.48 -4.78 -5.35
C ALA A 324 -3.99 -4.47 -6.76
N GLU A 325 -2.89 -3.74 -6.86
CA GLU A 325 -2.13 -3.57 -8.09
C GLU A 325 -1.22 -4.78 -8.29
N VAL A 326 -1.39 -5.49 -9.40
CA VAL A 326 -0.65 -6.73 -9.68
C VAL A 326 -0.07 -6.70 -11.09
N ALA A 327 1.17 -7.17 -11.23
CA ALA A 327 1.84 -7.26 -12.52
C ALA A 327 1.19 -8.30 -13.43
N LYS A 328 1.07 -7.95 -14.71
CA LYS A 328 0.71 -8.84 -15.82
C LYS A 328 1.97 -9.50 -16.39
N PRO A 329 1.83 -10.59 -17.20
CA PRO A 329 2.98 -11.25 -17.82
C PRO A 329 3.84 -10.34 -18.72
N ASN A 330 3.26 -9.29 -19.30
CA ASN A 330 3.92 -8.31 -20.16
C ASN A 330 4.46 -7.09 -19.40
N GLU A 331 4.52 -7.14 -18.03
CA GLU A 331 5.02 -6.06 -17.17
C GLU A 331 4.15 -4.80 -17.15
N ALA A 332 2.94 -4.86 -17.70
CA ALA A 332 1.90 -3.93 -17.32
C ALA A 332 1.36 -4.27 -15.93
N ASN A 333 0.65 -3.35 -15.28
CA ASN A 333 -0.06 -3.64 -14.04
C ASN A 333 -1.55 -3.37 -14.19
N GLU A 334 -2.33 -4.21 -13.55
CA GLU A 334 -3.79 -4.11 -13.48
C GLU A 334 -4.28 -4.13 -12.02
N ILE A 335 -5.49 -3.66 -11.78
CA ILE A 335 -6.14 -3.79 -10.47
C ILE A 335 -6.93 -5.09 -10.45
N ARG A 336 -6.68 -5.92 -9.45
CA ARG A 336 -7.37 -7.18 -9.18
C ARG A 336 -8.13 -7.13 -7.87
N LEU A 337 -9.29 -7.80 -7.84
CA LEU A 337 -10.06 -8.06 -6.64
C LEU A 337 -9.88 -9.51 -6.20
N PHE A 338 -9.55 -9.69 -4.95
CA PHE A 338 -9.52 -10.97 -4.23
C PHE A 338 -10.61 -10.95 -3.17
N ARG A 339 -11.39 -12.04 -3.06
CA ARG A 339 -12.46 -12.18 -2.09
C ARG A 339 -12.14 -13.33 -1.15
N LEU A 340 -12.04 -13.01 0.12
CA LEU A 340 -11.72 -13.97 1.15
C LEU A 340 -13.01 -14.33 1.90
N ALA A 341 -13.80 -15.22 1.30
CA ALA A 341 -14.95 -15.82 1.99
C ALA A 341 -14.48 -16.61 3.21
N ARG A 342 -15.31 -16.62 4.25
CA ARG A 342 -15.10 -17.43 5.46
C ARG A 342 -15.02 -18.91 5.16
#